data_321e84f551a73a7c75db2ff22b9f466c
#
_entry.id   321e84f551a73a7c75db2ff22b9f466c
#
_cell.length_a   1.000
_cell.length_b   1.000
_cell.length_c   1.000
_cell.angle_alpha   90.00
_cell.angle_beta   90.00
_cell.angle_gamma   90.00
#
_symmetry.space_group_name_H-M   'P 1'
#
loop_
_entity.id
_entity.type
_entity.pdbx_description
1 polymer ?
#
loop_
_entity_poly.entity_id
_entity_poly.type
_entity_poly.pdbx_seq_one_letter_code
_entity_poly.pdbx_strand_id
1 'polypeptide(L)'
;MANLGSAQTNKFSIGTAELRIGPLASAGNLEQAHSVGVIDNATIEVSQNSVDLLGGFPQKIIDTSVVSQESSMTATLREYSKRNIDFMLGNPVASYITAVATDSVTLDAADVAGTTLQLPVGEGTNWALDDYFVLHSVTDPALVNFCRVVSVVTDELTLDAGTPTTFAPAIGDKLFRAEQSPVGNISATNYFAATLIQTQRNARPGVFSFWKAAISGGMSYGTNAEDFASTELSLKLLEPSAADYAAGGALNHLANVIPTHPTGLFAQGADK
;
A
#
# COMPACT_ATOMS: atom_id res chain seq x y z
N MET A 1 5.61 46.53 -22.03
CA MET A 1 6.65 45.80 -21.28
C MET A 1 6.14 44.40 -21.10
N ALA A 2 6.81 43.43 -21.69
CA ALA A 2 6.47 42.01 -21.44
C ALA A 2 6.81 41.68 -19.97
N ASN A 3 5.83 41.26 -19.20
CA ASN A 3 6.01 40.76 -17.86
C ASN A 3 6.81 39.44 -17.95
N LEU A 4 8.12 39.53 -17.93
CA LEU A 4 9.02 38.39 -17.75
C LEU A 4 8.79 37.86 -16.34
N GLY A 5 8.16 36.70 -16.23
CA GLY A 5 8.09 35.97 -14.97
C GLY A 5 6.82 36.14 -14.13
N SER A 6 5.65 36.48 -14.71
CA SER A 6 4.41 36.36 -13.94
C SER A 6 4.11 34.90 -13.67
N ALA A 7 4.15 34.52 -12.38
CA ALA A 7 3.81 33.17 -11.95
C ALA A 7 2.35 32.82 -12.30
N GLN A 8 2.13 31.68 -12.92
CA GLN A 8 0.80 31.16 -13.20
C GLN A 8 0.25 30.49 -11.92
N THR A 9 -0.24 31.30 -10.98
CA THR A 9 -0.67 30.82 -9.65
C THR A 9 -1.82 29.82 -9.68
N ASN A 10 -2.57 29.76 -10.79
CA ASN A 10 -3.62 28.77 -11.00
C ASN A 10 -3.09 27.35 -11.27
N LYS A 11 -1.81 27.22 -11.63
CA LYS A 11 -1.13 25.93 -11.84
C LYS A 11 -0.37 25.41 -10.61
N PHE A 12 -0.42 26.16 -9.52
CA PHE A 12 0.19 25.68 -8.27
C PHE A 12 -0.63 24.54 -7.68
N SER A 13 0.07 23.51 -7.28
CA SER A 13 -0.48 22.37 -6.60
C SER A 13 -0.68 22.72 -5.13
N ILE A 14 -1.88 22.51 -4.60
CA ILE A 14 -2.22 22.80 -3.21
C ILE A 14 -3.02 21.62 -2.68
N GLY A 15 -2.62 21.12 -1.53
CA GLY A 15 -3.34 20.07 -0.81
C GLY A 15 -2.64 18.72 -0.84
N THR A 16 -3.33 17.73 -0.29
CA THR A 16 -2.88 16.35 -0.24
C THR A 16 -3.03 15.70 -1.60
N ALA A 17 -2.13 14.76 -1.90
CA ALA A 17 -2.25 13.89 -3.06
C ALA A 17 -2.97 12.58 -2.67
N GLU A 18 -3.58 11.93 -3.64
CA GLU A 18 -4.10 10.57 -3.52
C GLU A 18 -3.17 9.61 -4.24
N LEU A 19 -2.72 8.57 -3.54
CA LEU A 19 -1.93 7.50 -4.11
C LEU A 19 -2.82 6.26 -4.31
N ARG A 20 -2.80 5.70 -5.50
CA ARG A 20 -3.46 4.45 -5.86
C ARG A 20 -2.43 3.42 -6.26
N ILE A 21 -2.59 2.20 -5.76
CA ILE A 21 -1.73 1.06 -6.08
C ILE A 21 -2.62 -0.11 -6.49
N GLY A 22 -2.29 -0.73 -7.62
CA GLY A 22 -3.09 -1.81 -8.15
C GLY A 22 -2.30 -2.78 -9.03
N PRO A 23 -2.95 -3.83 -9.57
CA PRO A 23 -2.28 -4.82 -10.40
C PRO A 23 -1.73 -4.19 -11.69
N LEU A 24 -0.65 -4.77 -12.23
CA LEU A 24 -0.05 -4.32 -13.49
C LEU A 24 -1.07 -4.27 -14.64
N ALA A 25 -2.02 -5.20 -14.67
CA ALA A 25 -3.08 -5.24 -15.68
C ALA A 25 -3.99 -4.00 -15.68
N SER A 26 -4.05 -3.27 -14.57
CA SER A 26 -4.84 -2.03 -14.43
C SER A 26 -3.99 -0.77 -14.51
N ALA A 27 -2.73 -0.87 -14.95
CA ALA A 27 -1.83 0.26 -15.09
C ALA A 27 -2.44 1.35 -16.00
N GLY A 28 -2.41 2.59 -15.53
CA GLY A 28 -3.03 3.73 -16.21
C GLY A 28 -4.55 3.88 -16.01
N ASN A 29 -5.22 2.91 -15.37
CA ASN A 29 -6.65 2.95 -15.07
C ASN A 29 -6.94 2.45 -13.65
N LEU A 30 -6.25 3.00 -12.65
CA LEU A 30 -6.49 2.66 -11.26
C LEU A 30 -7.71 3.41 -10.73
N GLU A 31 -8.69 2.65 -10.24
CA GLU A 31 -9.94 3.16 -9.67
C GLU A 31 -9.74 3.68 -8.24
N GLN A 32 -10.73 4.39 -7.70
CA GLN A 32 -10.70 4.88 -6.32
C GLN A 32 -10.59 3.75 -5.29
N ALA A 33 -11.12 2.57 -5.58
CA ALA A 33 -11.00 1.38 -4.72
C ALA A 33 -9.54 0.93 -4.51
N HIS A 34 -8.61 1.34 -5.37
CA HIS A 34 -7.17 1.09 -5.26
C HIS A 34 -6.44 2.14 -4.40
N SER A 35 -7.13 3.14 -3.85
CA SER A 35 -6.52 4.16 -3.00
C SER A 35 -5.87 3.54 -1.76
N VAL A 36 -4.67 3.98 -1.43
CA VAL A 36 -3.96 3.57 -0.20
C VAL A 36 -4.42 4.36 1.03
N GLY A 37 -5.42 5.23 0.87
CA GLY A 37 -5.95 6.08 1.93
C GLY A 37 -5.22 7.43 2.03
N VAL A 38 -5.19 7.99 3.23
CA VAL A 38 -4.62 9.31 3.47
C VAL A 38 -3.11 9.27 3.44
N ILE A 39 -2.52 10.12 2.58
CA ILE A 39 -1.08 10.35 2.53
C ILE A 39 -0.76 11.79 2.91
N ASP A 40 0.32 12.00 3.66
CA ASP A 40 0.74 13.35 4.06
C ASP A 40 1.68 13.98 3.04
N ASN A 41 2.65 13.20 2.60
CA ASN A 41 3.72 13.67 1.74
C ASN A 41 3.98 12.61 0.67
N ALA A 42 4.23 13.08 -0.56
CA ALA A 42 4.67 12.23 -1.65
C ALA A 42 5.78 12.95 -2.42
N THR A 43 6.90 12.28 -2.62
CA THR A 43 8.04 12.78 -3.36
C THR A 43 8.38 11.83 -4.48
N ILE A 44 8.51 12.36 -5.70
CA ILE A 44 8.98 11.63 -6.87
C ILE A 44 10.37 12.15 -7.20
N GLU A 45 11.32 11.25 -7.29
CA GLU A 45 12.70 11.57 -7.63
C GLU A 45 13.11 10.82 -8.90
N VAL A 46 13.72 11.54 -9.82
CA VAL A 46 14.32 11.00 -11.03
C VAL A 46 15.78 11.46 -11.08
N SER A 47 16.70 10.54 -10.95
CA SER A 47 18.14 10.80 -11.01
C SER A 47 18.74 10.21 -12.29
N GLN A 48 19.72 10.91 -12.83
CA GLN A 48 20.45 10.48 -14.02
C GLN A 48 21.95 10.44 -13.71
N ASN A 49 22.59 9.37 -14.12
CA ASN A 49 24.04 9.25 -14.06
C ASN A 49 24.62 9.44 -15.46
N SER A 50 25.55 10.38 -15.59
CA SER A 50 26.19 10.70 -16.86
C SER A 50 27.70 10.50 -16.79
N VAL A 51 28.29 10.20 -17.94
CA VAL A 51 29.75 10.10 -18.12
C VAL A 51 30.17 11.13 -19.14
N ASP A 52 31.21 11.91 -18.79
CA ASP A 52 31.78 12.94 -19.63
C ASP A 52 32.96 12.41 -20.43
N LEU A 53 32.93 12.67 -21.72
CA LEU A 53 34.06 12.46 -22.58
C LEU A 53 34.99 13.70 -22.53
N LEU A 54 36.20 13.51 -22.02
CA LEU A 54 37.19 14.57 -21.90
C LEU A 54 38.19 14.53 -23.09
N GLY A 55 38.55 15.67 -23.64
CA GLY A 55 39.54 15.76 -24.70
C GLY A 55 40.21 17.11 -24.76
N GLY A 56 41.33 17.18 -25.50
CA GLY A 56 42.14 18.40 -25.67
C GLY A 56 43.17 18.64 -24.57
N PHE A 57 43.98 19.69 -24.75
CA PHE A 57 44.93 20.17 -23.76
C PHE A 57 44.83 21.70 -23.64
N PRO A 58 44.40 22.24 -22.49
CA PRO A 58 43.92 21.55 -21.29
C PRO A 58 42.64 20.74 -21.55
N GLN A 59 42.44 19.69 -20.76
CA GLN A 59 41.24 18.80 -20.91
C GLN A 59 39.96 19.57 -20.72
N LYS A 60 39.03 19.39 -21.64
CA LYS A 60 37.66 19.95 -21.59
C LYS A 60 36.64 18.83 -21.86
N ILE A 61 35.44 18.97 -21.31
CA ILE A 61 34.33 18.10 -21.63
C ILE A 61 33.97 18.36 -23.09
N ILE A 62 34.03 17.31 -23.92
CA ILE A 62 33.68 17.36 -25.35
C ILE A 62 32.26 16.88 -25.54
N ASP A 63 31.86 15.85 -24.76
CA ASP A 63 30.51 15.22 -24.85
C ASP A 63 30.13 14.64 -23.52
N THR A 64 28.81 14.51 -23.27
CA THR A 64 28.23 13.92 -22.07
C THR A 64 27.15 12.91 -22.48
N SER A 65 27.28 11.67 -22.01
CA SER A 65 26.32 10.61 -22.27
C SER A 65 25.64 10.14 -20.98
N VAL A 66 24.32 10.02 -21.00
CA VAL A 66 23.56 9.45 -19.87
C VAL A 66 23.71 7.93 -19.90
N VAL A 67 24.22 7.35 -18.82
CA VAL A 67 24.50 5.92 -18.71
C VAL A 67 23.38 5.17 -18.02
N SER A 68 22.75 5.78 -17.01
CA SER A 68 21.63 5.19 -16.29
C SER A 68 20.68 6.27 -15.78
N GLN A 69 19.43 5.87 -15.63
CA GLN A 69 18.39 6.68 -15.01
C GLN A 69 17.69 5.83 -13.95
N GLU A 70 17.51 6.38 -12.78
CA GLU A 70 16.76 5.76 -11.69
C GLU A 70 15.58 6.65 -11.32
N SER A 71 14.45 6.03 -11.03
CA SER A 71 13.25 6.73 -10.61
C SER A 71 12.69 6.06 -9.35
N SER A 72 12.34 6.88 -8.37
CA SER A 72 11.76 6.43 -7.11
C SER A 72 10.60 7.34 -6.70
N MET A 73 9.75 6.82 -5.84
CA MET A 73 8.69 7.57 -5.19
C MET A 73 8.65 7.18 -3.72
N THR A 74 8.56 8.16 -2.84
CA THR A 74 8.30 7.96 -1.41
C THR A 74 6.98 8.61 -1.05
N ALA A 75 6.23 7.97 -0.15
CA ALA A 75 4.98 8.53 0.36
C ALA A 75 4.82 8.17 1.84
N THR A 76 4.32 9.11 2.64
CA THR A 76 4.00 8.88 4.04
C THR A 76 2.52 8.53 4.17
N LEU A 77 2.25 7.30 4.62
CA LEU A 77 0.91 6.77 4.81
C LEU A 77 0.47 6.93 6.27
N ARG A 78 -0.81 7.28 6.46
CA ARG A 78 -1.45 7.33 7.79
C ARG A 78 -2.50 6.25 7.99
N GLU A 79 -2.81 5.49 6.98
CA GLU A 79 -3.80 4.43 7.05
C GLU A 79 -3.15 3.04 7.07
N TYR A 80 -3.43 2.30 8.15
CA TYR A 80 -2.92 0.95 8.39
C TYR A 80 -3.98 -0.09 8.06
N SER A 81 -4.15 -0.39 6.78
CA SER A 81 -4.89 -1.57 6.34
C SER A 81 -3.92 -2.74 6.13
N LYS A 82 -4.43 -3.98 6.24
CA LYS A 82 -3.63 -5.18 5.92
C LYS A 82 -2.95 -5.06 4.55
N ARG A 83 -3.69 -4.58 3.56
CA ARG A 83 -3.17 -4.36 2.21
C ARG A 83 -1.98 -3.39 2.20
N ASN A 84 -2.08 -2.26 2.90
CA ASN A 84 -1.00 -1.28 2.97
C ASN A 84 0.23 -1.85 3.68
N ILE A 85 0.01 -2.64 4.74
CA ILE A 85 1.08 -3.36 5.44
C ILE A 85 1.73 -4.39 4.51
N ASP A 86 0.94 -5.16 3.76
CA ASP A 86 1.48 -6.12 2.77
C ASP A 86 2.31 -5.42 1.68
N PHE A 87 1.86 -4.26 1.19
CA PHE A 87 2.68 -3.45 0.28
C PHE A 87 4.02 -3.07 0.89
N MET A 88 4.02 -2.51 2.11
CA MET A 88 5.24 -2.05 2.78
C MET A 88 6.20 -3.19 3.11
N LEU A 89 5.68 -4.37 3.42
CA LEU A 89 6.47 -5.58 3.68
C LEU A 89 6.92 -6.30 2.41
N GLY A 90 6.44 -5.88 1.23
CA GLY A 90 6.73 -6.57 -0.04
C GLY A 90 6.02 -7.93 -0.18
N ASN A 91 5.00 -8.18 0.62
CA ASN A 91 4.23 -9.42 0.56
C ASN A 91 3.35 -9.47 -0.70
N PRO A 92 2.98 -10.68 -1.18
CA PRO A 92 1.94 -10.84 -2.18
C PRO A 92 0.61 -10.26 -1.68
N VAL A 93 0.00 -9.39 -2.46
CA VAL A 93 -1.27 -8.78 -2.10
C VAL A 93 -2.40 -9.59 -2.73
N ALA A 94 -3.22 -10.22 -1.88
CA ALA A 94 -4.33 -11.06 -2.33
C ALA A 94 -5.45 -10.24 -2.98
N SER A 95 -5.67 -9.01 -2.52
CA SER A 95 -6.64 -8.08 -3.08
C SER A 95 -6.10 -6.66 -3.10
N TYR A 96 -6.19 -6.00 -4.25
CA TYR A 96 -5.83 -4.59 -4.41
C TYR A 96 -6.97 -3.63 -4.02
N ILE A 97 -8.14 -4.17 -3.72
CA ILE A 97 -9.31 -3.41 -3.27
C ILE A 97 -9.39 -3.53 -1.75
N THR A 98 -9.61 -2.42 -1.07
CA THR A 98 -9.82 -2.42 0.37
C THR A 98 -11.09 -3.21 0.69
N ALA A 99 -10.94 -4.31 1.42
CA ALA A 99 -12.11 -5.01 1.96
C ALA A 99 -12.74 -4.14 3.06
N VAL A 100 -14.06 -4.11 3.10
CA VAL A 100 -14.76 -3.58 4.26
C VAL A 100 -14.50 -4.53 5.41
N ALA A 101 -13.96 -4.01 6.53
CA ALA A 101 -13.69 -4.81 7.71
C ALA A 101 -14.98 -5.51 8.14
N THR A 102 -14.92 -6.82 8.27
CA THR A 102 -16.01 -7.61 8.82
C THR A 102 -16.06 -7.44 10.34
N ASP A 103 -17.26 -7.39 10.83
CA ASP A 103 -17.63 -7.06 12.17
C ASP A 103 -16.93 -7.89 13.26
N SER A 104 -16.82 -7.28 14.43
CA SER A 104 -16.45 -7.99 15.64
C SER A 104 -17.61 -8.84 16.13
N VAL A 105 -17.32 -10.05 16.60
CA VAL A 105 -18.27 -10.87 17.35
C VAL A 105 -18.21 -10.47 18.82
N THR A 106 -19.37 -10.18 19.41
CA THR A 106 -19.47 -9.89 20.84
C THR A 106 -19.92 -11.15 21.56
N LEU A 107 -19.20 -11.58 22.60
CA LEU A 107 -19.57 -12.74 23.40
C LEU A 107 -20.82 -12.46 24.21
N ASP A 108 -21.76 -13.40 24.19
CA ASP A 108 -23.00 -13.36 24.97
C ASP A 108 -22.97 -14.31 26.19
N ALA A 109 -21.90 -15.10 26.30
CA ALA A 109 -21.62 -15.98 27.41
C ALA A 109 -20.22 -15.80 27.95
N ALA A 110 -20.02 -16.11 29.21
CA ALA A 110 -18.68 -16.18 29.80
C ALA A 110 -18.08 -17.57 29.54
N ASP A 111 -16.76 -17.63 29.37
CA ASP A 111 -16.02 -18.86 29.15
C ASP A 111 -14.83 -18.94 30.10
N VAL A 112 -14.16 -20.08 30.16
CA VAL A 112 -12.94 -20.26 30.95
C VAL A 112 -11.70 -20.04 30.09
N ALA A 113 -10.65 -19.55 30.69
CA ALA A 113 -9.37 -19.46 29.99
C ALA A 113 -8.90 -20.85 29.53
N GLY A 114 -8.45 -20.96 28.28
CA GLY A 114 -8.00 -22.23 27.75
C GLY A 114 -8.02 -22.31 26.22
N THR A 115 -8.31 -23.48 25.72
CA THR A 115 -8.26 -23.83 24.30
C THR A 115 -9.63 -23.96 23.63
N THR A 116 -10.71 -23.64 24.31
CA THR A 116 -12.07 -23.60 23.75
C THR A 116 -12.71 -22.26 24.01
N LEU A 117 -13.53 -21.81 23.08
CA LEU A 117 -14.27 -20.56 23.18
C LEU A 117 -15.66 -20.74 22.55
N GLN A 118 -16.70 -20.44 23.31
CA GLN A 118 -18.08 -20.52 22.87
C GLN A 118 -18.51 -19.19 22.23
N LEU A 119 -18.95 -19.26 20.99
CA LEU A 119 -19.53 -18.12 20.27
C LEU A 119 -21.04 -18.01 20.48
N PRO A 120 -21.62 -16.83 20.21
CA PRO A 120 -23.08 -16.69 20.08
C PRO A 120 -23.64 -17.64 19.01
N VAL A 121 -24.89 -18.02 19.19
CA VAL A 121 -25.57 -18.97 18.31
C VAL A 121 -25.55 -18.50 16.84
N GLY A 122 -25.06 -19.34 15.95
CA GLY A 122 -24.99 -19.11 14.50
C GLY A 122 -23.70 -18.43 14.04
N GLU A 123 -22.86 -17.93 14.95
CA GLU A 123 -21.61 -17.22 14.59
C GLU A 123 -20.48 -18.18 14.17
N GLY A 124 -20.52 -19.44 14.57
CA GLY A 124 -19.51 -20.42 14.19
C GLY A 124 -19.36 -20.61 12.69
N THR A 125 -20.41 -20.39 11.90
CA THR A 125 -20.37 -20.49 10.44
C THR A 125 -19.48 -19.43 9.76
N ASN A 126 -19.15 -18.36 10.48
CA ASN A 126 -18.32 -17.28 10.00
C ASN A 126 -16.82 -17.56 10.22
N TRP A 127 -16.47 -18.68 10.85
CA TRP A 127 -15.08 -19.03 11.20
C TRP A 127 -14.65 -20.30 10.47
N ALA A 128 -13.36 -20.34 10.15
CA ALA A 128 -12.73 -21.47 9.48
C ALA A 128 -11.46 -21.93 10.21
N LEU A 129 -11.02 -23.14 9.84
CA LEU A 129 -9.70 -23.64 10.22
C LEU A 129 -8.62 -22.64 9.79
N ASP A 130 -7.64 -22.43 10.64
CA ASP A 130 -6.53 -21.51 10.46
C ASP A 130 -6.88 -20.02 10.51
N ASP A 131 -8.12 -19.67 10.82
CA ASP A 131 -8.45 -18.28 11.14
C ASP A 131 -7.75 -17.83 12.43
N TYR A 132 -7.34 -16.57 12.44
CA TYR A 132 -6.82 -15.93 13.63
C TYR A 132 -7.76 -14.82 14.08
N PHE A 133 -7.77 -14.57 15.38
CA PHE A 133 -8.54 -13.48 15.94
C PHE A 133 -7.80 -12.84 17.13
N VAL A 134 -8.22 -11.62 17.42
CA VAL A 134 -7.86 -10.90 18.62
C VAL A 134 -9.06 -10.88 19.55
N LEU A 135 -8.92 -11.51 20.71
CA LEU A 135 -9.90 -11.41 21.81
C LEU A 135 -9.51 -10.21 22.68
N HIS A 136 -10.43 -9.30 22.88
CA HIS A 136 -10.25 -8.09 23.63
C HIS A 136 -11.31 -8.00 24.75
N SER A 137 -10.84 -7.82 25.99
CA SER A 137 -11.75 -7.66 27.12
C SER A 137 -12.33 -6.24 27.15
N VAL A 138 -13.64 -6.17 27.34
CA VAL A 138 -14.36 -4.88 27.51
C VAL A 138 -14.14 -4.30 28.89
N THR A 139 -13.93 -5.15 29.91
CA THR A 139 -13.75 -4.72 31.30
C THR A 139 -12.33 -4.25 31.60
N ASP A 140 -11.35 -4.86 30.95
CA ASP A 140 -9.94 -4.48 31.09
C ASP A 140 -9.27 -4.40 29.71
N PRO A 141 -9.11 -3.20 29.13
CA PRO A 141 -8.51 -3.02 27.81
C PRO A 141 -7.07 -3.51 27.68
N ALA A 142 -6.37 -3.78 28.79
CA ALA A 142 -5.04 -4.35 28.77
C ALA A 142 -5.05 -5.86 28.50
N LEU A 143 -6.20 -6.51 28.68
CA LEU A 143 -6.34 -7.94 28.41
C LEU A 143 -6.68 -8.17 26.94
N VAL A 144 -5.67 -8.58 26.18
CA VAL A 144 -5.73 -8.88 24.76
C VAL A 144 -5.06 -10.23 24.50
N ASN A 145 -5.75 -11.12 23.77
CA ASN A 145 -5.18 -12.39 23.31
C ASN A 145 -5.21 -12.48 21.80
N PHE A 146 -4.14 -13.05 21.23
CA PHE A 146 -4.08 -13.40 19.82
C PHE A 146 -4.16 -14.92 19.71
N CYS A 147 -5.23 -15.43 19.10
CA CYS A 147 -5.54 -16.85 19.06
C CYS A 147 -5.71 -17.35 17.64
N ARG A 148 -5.38 -18.65 17.42
CA ARG A 148 -5.60 -19.37 16.16
C ARG A 148 -6.65 -20.44 16.33
N VAL A 149 -7.54 -20.55 15.36
CA VAL A 149 -8.59 -21.58 15.32
C VAL A 149 -8.03 -22.86 14.68
N VAL A 150 -8.17 -23.98 15.39
CA VAL A 150 -7.78 -25.30 14.86
C VAL A 150 -8.99 -26.19 14.56
N SER A 151 -10.17 -25.87 15.08
CA SER A 151 -11.43 -26.54 14.75
C SER A 151 -12.62 -25.64 15.07
N VAL A 152 -13.70 -25.82 14.31
CA VAL A 152 -14.99 -25.17 14.56
C VAL A 152 -16.05 -26.27 14.58
N VAL A 153 -16.79 -26.37 15.68
CA VAL A 153 -17.89 -27.32 15.83
C VAL A 153 -19.12 -26.54 16.26
N THR A 154 -20.06 -26.38 15.36
CA THR A 154 -21.24 -25.51 15.55
C THR A 154 -20.80 -24.08 15.88
N ASP A 155 -20.89 -23.67 17.14
CA ASP A 155 -20.53 -22.35 17.63
C ASP A 155 -19.37 -22.40 18.64
N GLU A 156 -18.68 -23.55 18.75
CA GLU A 156 -17.49 -23.71 19.59
C GLU A 156 -16.23 -23.66 18.73
N LEU A 157 -15.31 -22.76 19.07
CA LEU A 157 -13.97 -22.70 18.51
C LEU A 157 -13.00 -23.49 19.39
N THR A 158 -12.27 -24.44 18.79
CA THR A 158 -11.09 -25.02 19.42
C THR A 158 -9.89 -24.20 18.99
N LEU A 159 -9.09 -23.78 19.97
CA LEU A 159 -7.91 -22.93 19.76
C LEU A 159 -6.63 -23.78 19.76
N ASP A 160 -5.64 -23.27 19.06
CA ASP A 160 -4.30 -23.85 19.08
C ASP A 160 -3.74 -23.80 20.51
N ALA A 161 -3.18 -24.92 20.99
CA ALA A 161 -2.59 -25.02 22.32
C ALA A 161 -1.37 -24.05 22.50
N GLY A 162 -0.77 -23.59 21.41
CA GLY A 162 0.29 -22.57 21.42
C GLY A 162 -0.25 -21.13 21.54
N THR A 163 -1.56 -20.92 21.31
CA THR A 163 -2.22 -19.61 21.36
C THR A 163 -3.55 -19.69 22.13
N PRO A 164 -3.56 -20.17 23.38
CA PRO A 164 -4.78 -20.26 24.18
C PRO A 164 -5.23 -18.88 24.67
N THR A 165 -6.46 -18.78 25.15
CA THR A 165 -6.87 -17.60 25.93
C THR A 165 -6.16 -17.61 27.28
N THR A 166 -5.55 -16.50 27.68
CA THR A 166 -4.82 -16.36 28.96
C THR A 166 -5.67 -15.78 30.07
N PHE A 167 -6.83 -15.23 29.73
CA PHE A 167 -7.83 -14.76 30.69
C PHE A 167 -9.18 -15.41 30.36
N ALA A 168 -10.08 -15.45 31.36
CA ALA A 168 -11.43 -15.97 31.21
C ALA A 168 -12.27 -14.94 30.42
N PRO A 169 -12.77 -15.28 29.21
CA PRO A 169 -13.63 -14.41 28.46
C PRO A 169 -14.94 -14.12 29.21
N ALA A 170 -15.40 -12.89 29.12
CA ALA A 170 -16.62 -12.43 29.79
C ALA A 170 -17.69 -12.01 28.77
N ILE A 171 -18.93 -11.93 29.23
CA ILE A 171 -20.02 -11.37 28.42
C ILE A 171 -19.67 -9.94 28.02
N GLY A 172 -19.79 -9.64 26.72
CA GLY A 172 -19.47 -8.34 26.16
C GLY A 172 -18.06 -8.22 25.61
N ASP A 173 -17.16 -9.16 25.90
CA ASP A 173 -15.84 -9.21 25.27
C ASP A 173 -15.96 -9.39 23.75
N LYS A 174 -14.99 -8.86 23.02
CA LYS A 174 -15.05 -8.79 21.54
C LYS A 174 -13.97 -9.64 20.89
N LEU A 175 -14.39 -10.41 19.89
CA LEU A 175 -13.49 -11.08 18.97
C LEU A 175 -13.40 -10.28 17.68
N PHE A 176 -12.20 -9.90 17.30
CA PHE A 176 -11.91 -9.28 16.02
C PHE A 176 -11.18 -10.28 15.16
N ARG A 177 -11.74 -10.63 14.00
CA ARG A 177 -11.04 -11.48 13.05
C ARG A 177 -9.75 -10.80 12.62
N ALA A 178 -8.62 -11.48 12.78
CA ALA A 178 -7.32 -10.91 12.50
C ALA A 178 -6.87 -11.26 11.07
N GLU A 179 -6.67 -10.24 10.27
CA GLU A 179 -5.97 -10.37 9.01
C GLU A 179 -4.46 -10.43 9.28
N GLN A 180 -3.76 -11.34 8.58
CA GLN A 180 -2.35 -11.59 8.83
C GLN A 180 -1.49 -11.08 7.68
N SER A 181 -0.37 -10.47 8.03
CA SER A 181 0.69 -10.10 7.09
C SER A 181 2.01 -10.70 7.60
N PRO A 182 2.62 -11.65 6.89
CA PRO A 182 3.89 -12.22 7.32
C PRO A 182 4.99 -11.17 7.28
N VAL A 183 5.73 -11.04 8.37
CA VAL A 183 6.85 -10.11 8.51
C VAL A 183 8.17 -10.86 8.27
N GLY A 184 9.02 -10.33 7.38
CA GLY A 184 10.34 -10.89 7.11
C GLY A 184 10.34 -12.11 6.17
N ASN A 185 9.24 -12.42 5.52
CA ASN A 185 9.14 -13.48 4.53
C ASN A 185 9.12 -12.91 3.11
N ILE A 186 10.29 -12.58 2.58
CA ILE A 186 10.42 -12.11 1.19
C ILE A 186 10.72 -13.32 0.30
N SER A 187 9.73 -13.75 -0.47
CA SER A 187 9.89 -14.88 -1.39
C SER A 187 10.13 -14.45 -2.83
N ALA A 188 9.58 -13.31 -3.27
CA ALA A 188 9.72 -12.78 -4.62
C ALA A 188 9.47 -11.28 -4.64
N THR A 189 9.99 -10.59 -5.67
CA THR A 189 9.66 -9.20 -5.90
C THR A 189 8.26 -9.10 -6.51
N ASN A 190 7.36 -8.43 -5.82
CA ASN A 190 6.01 -8.17 -6.33
C ASN A 190 6.01 -6.85 -7.10
N TYR A 191 5.42 -6.88 -8.29
CA TYR A 191 5.27 -5.72 -9.14
C TYR A 191 3.82 -5.28 -9.20
N PHE A 192 3.61 -3.97 -9.21
CA PHE A 192 2.29 -3.34 -9.27
C PHE A 192 2.36 -2.04 -10.07
N ALA A 193 1.22 -1.50 -10.41
CA ALA A 193 1.09 -0.16 -10.98
C ALA A 193 0.78 0.85 -9.86
N ALA A 194 1.24 2.08 -10.03
CA ALA A 194 0.95 3.15 -9.09
C ALA A 194 0.52 4.42 -9.83
N THR A 195 -0.42 5.17 -9.23
CA THR A 195 -0.86 6.46 -9.75
C THR A 195 -0.98 7.46 -8.60
N LEU A 196 -0.28 8.58 -8.73
CA LEU A 196 -0.38 9.70 -7.82
C LEU A 196 -1.24 10.80 -8.46
N ILE A 197 -2.31 11.16 -7.80
CA ILE A 197 -3.27 12.18 -8.24
C ILE A 197 -3.15 13.38 -7.31
N GLN A 198 -2.95 14.55 -7.89
CA GLN A 198 -2.82 15.79 -7.15
C GLN A 198 -3.78 16.84 -7.74
N THR A 199 -4.50 17.55 -6.89
CA THR A 199 -5.39 18.59 -7.32
C THR A 199 -4.67 19.95 -7.33
N GLN A 200 -4.75 20.67 -8.43
CA GLN A 200 -4.22 22.01 -8.56
C GLN A 200 -5.22 23.07 -8.04
N ARG A 201 -4.72 24.29 -7.83
CA ARG A 201 -5.55 25.41 -7.37
C ARG A 201 -6.73 25.72 -8.28
N ASN A 202 -6.62 25.44 -9.57
CA ASN A 202 -7.70 25.59 -10.55
C ASN A 202 -8.67 24.40 -10.58
N ALA A 203 -8.64 23.53 -9.58
CA ALA A 203 -9.42 22.30 -9.46
C ALA A 203 -9.15 21.26 -10.56
N ARG A 204 -8.06 21.38 -11.32
CA ARG A 204 -7.66 20.41 -12.33
C ARG A 204 -6.73 19.37 -11.73
N PRO A 205 -6.90 18.08 -12.06
CA PRO A 205 -5.99 17.05 -11.60
C PRO A 205 -4.67 17.09 -12.36
N GLY A 206 -3.56 16.94 -11.62
CA GLY A 206 -2.29 16.47 -12.13
C GLY A 206 -2.15 15.00 -11.78
N VAL A 207 -1.80 14.16 -12.72
CA VAL A 207 -1.73 12.71 -12.55
C VAL A 207 -0.35 12.22 -12.97
N PHE A 208 0.33 11.55 -12.05
CA PHE A 208 1.54 10.77 -12.34
C PHE A 208 1.15 9.30 -12.37
N SER A 209 1.27 8.65 -13.50
CA SER A 209 1.00 7.23 -13.66
C SER A 209 2.30 6.48 -13.88
N PHE A 210 2.57 5.49 -13.03
CA PHE A 210 3.72 4.61 -13.10
C PHE A 210 3.25 3.21 -13.46
N TRP A 211 3.82 2.68 -14.53
CA TRP A 211 3.36 1.42 -15.12
C TRP A 211 3.80 0.21 -14.33
N LYS A 212 5.01 0.27 -13.79
CA LYS A 212 5.60 -0.81 -13.00
C LYS A 212 6.37 -0.23 -11.83
N ALA A 213 6.04 -0.67 -10.66
CA ALA A 213 6.72 -0.31 -9.42
C ALA A 213 6.96 -1.54 -8.57
N ALA A 214 7.97 -1.47 -7.72
CA ALA A 214 8.26 -2.47 -6.70
C ALA A 214 8.59 -1.75 -5.38
N ILE A 215 8.35 -2.40 -4.26
CA ILE A 215 8.81 -1.90 -2.96
C ILE A 215 10.34 -1.87 -2.94
N SER A 216 10.92 -0.75 -2.51
CA SER A 216 12.37 -0.57 -2.43
C SER A 216 12.89 -0.38 -1.02
N GLY A 217 12.01 -0.20 -0.04
CA GLY A 217 12.35 0.00 1.36
C GLY A 217 11.68 -1.02 2.27
N GLY A 218 12.12 -1.06 3.53
CA GLY A 218 11.44 -1.80 4.59
C GLY A 218 10.37 -0.93 5.26
N MET A 219 9.49 -1.58 6.00
CA MET A 219 8.50 -0.91 6.83
C MET A 219 9.16 -0.37 8.11
N SER A 220 8.94 0.92 8.41
CA SER A 220 9.20 1.50 9.71
C SER A 220 7.86 1.89 10.33
N TYR A 221 7.54 1.29 11.47
CA TYR A 221 6.32 1.58 12.22
C TYR A 221 6.69 2.27 13.53
N GLY A 222 6.16 3.47 13.71
CA GLY A 222 6.34 4.25 14.93
C GLY A 222 4.99 4.67 15.50
N THR A 223 4.83 4.54 16.81
CA THR A 223 3.69 5.13 17.54
C THR A 223 4.16 6.34 18.30
N ASN A 224 3.41 7.44 18.22
CA ASN A 224 3.64 8.64 19.00
C ASN A 224 2.37 8.98 19.79
N ALA A 225 2.49 9.33 21.05
CA ALA A 225 1.35 9.71 21.89
C ALA A 225 0.74 11.08 21.50
N GLU A 226 1.51 11.91 20.81
CA GLU A 226 1.13 13.29 20.47
C GLU A 226 0.71 13.47 19.01
N ASP A 227 0.89 12.46 18.15
CA ASP A 227 0.55 12.53 16.71
C ASP A 227 0.03 11.18 16.23
N PHE A 228 -0.66 11.21 15.08
CA PHE A 228 -1.08 9.97 14.41
C PHE A 228 0.12 9.16 13.96
N ALA A 229 0.03 7.85 14.12
CA ALA A 229 1.05 6.95 13.60
C ALA A 229 1.17 7.13 12.09
N SER A 230 2.40 7.09 11.59
CA SER A 230 2.70 7.20 10.17
C SER A 230 3.79 6.22 9.78
N THR A 231 3.79 5.83 8.52
CA THR A 231 4.84 4.97 7.97
C THR A 231 5.20 5.41 6.56
N GLU A 232 6.46 5.21 6.21
CA GLU A 232 6.97 5.54 4.90
C GLU A 232 6.85 4.35 3.95
N LEU A 233 6.30 4.61 2.76
CA LEU A 233 6.26 3.70 1.64
C LEU A 233 7.28 4.17 0.60
N SER A 234 8.28 3.35 0.31
CA SER A 234 9.28 3.63 -0.72
C SER A 234 9.11 2.69 -1.90
N LEU A 235 8.98 3.26 -3.09
CA LEU A 235 8.78 2.57 -4.35
C LEU A 235 9.95 2.82 -5.30
N LYS A 236 10.47 1.76 -5.90
CA LYS A 236 11.31 1.83 -7.09
C LYS A 236 10.44 1.77 -8.33
N LEU A 237 10.56 2.76 -9.20
CA LEU A 237 9.80 2.85 -10.43
C LEU A 237 10.61 2.20 -11.55
N LEU A 238 10.01 1.28 -12.27
CA LEU A 238 10.69 0.43 -13.22
C LEU A 238 10.10 0.60 -14.62
N GLU A 239 10.92 0.38 -15.63
CA GLU A 239 10.45 0.23 -17.00
C GLU A 239 9.70 -1.10 -17.14
N PRO A 240 8.48 -1.12 -17.73
CA PRO A 240 7.79 -2.35 -18.04
C PRO A 240 8.55 -3.17 -19.08
N SER A 241 8.59 -4.48 -18.90
CA SER A 241 9.20 -5.40 -19.85
C SER A 241 8.25 -5.72 -21.03
N ALA A 242 8.78 -6.27 -22.10
CA ALA A 242 7.96 -6.74 -23.21
C ALA A 242 6.89 -7.79 -22.78
N ALA A 243 7.19 -8.59 -21.75
CA ALA A 243 6.24 -9.53 -21.18
C ALA A 243 5.09 -8.84 -20.42
N ASP A 244 5.34 -7.73 -19.76
CA ASP A 244 4.31 -6.94 -19.07
C ASP A 244 3.32 -6.34 -20.09
N TYR A 245 3.80 -5.91 -21.25
CA TYR A 245 2.94 -5.43 -22.34
C TYR A 245 2.14 -6.56 -23.01
N ALA A 246 2.76 -7.76 -23.16
CA ALA A 246 2.12 -8.91 -23.78
C ALA A 246 1.03 -9.54 -22.90
N ALA A 247 1.10 -9.37 -21.59
CA ALA A 247 0.10 -9.91 -20.65
C ALA A 247 -1.30 -9.30 -20.82
N GLY A 248 -1.45 -8.33 -21.71
CA GLY A 248 -2.73 -7.67 -22.01
C GLY A 248 -3.08 -6.56 -21.03
N GLY A 249 -4.25 -5.94 -21.25
CA GLY A 249 -4.75 -4.85 -20.41
C GLY A 249 -4.31 -3.46 -20.86
N ALA A 250 -4.34 -2.51 -19.92
CA ALA A 250 -4.11 -1.08 -20.20
C ALA A 250 -2.73 -0.76 -20.78
N LEU A 251 -1.72 -1.59 -20.51
CA LEU A 251 -0.36 -1.38 -21.03
C LEU A 251 -0.23 -1.66 -22.54
N ASN A 252 -1.09 -2.50 -23.11
CA ASN A 252 -0.96 -2.87 -24.51
C ASN A 252 -1.15 -1.67 -25.46
N HIS A 253 -2.02 -0.71 -25.12
CA HIS A 253 -2.20 0.48 -25.97
C HIS A 253 -0.99 1.43 -25.92
N LEU A 254 -0.23 1.44 -24.82
CA LEU A 254 0.96 2.28 -24.66
C LEU A 254 2.14 1.79 -25.49
N ALA A 255 2.24 0.49 -25.71
CA ALA A 255 3.28 -0.08 -26.58
C ALA A 255 3.23 0.49 -28.01
N ASN A 256 2.06 0.93 -28.47
CA ASN A 256 1.87 1.52 -29.81
C ASN A 256 1.98 3.06 -29.81
N VAL A 257 1.87 3.70 -28.66
CA VAL A 257 1.82 5.18 -28.54
C VAL A 257 3.17 5.76 -28.14
N ILE A 258 3.96 5.03 -27.38
CA ILE A 258 5.23 5.50 -26.82
C ILE A 258 6.37 4.59 -27.32
N PRO A 259 7.18 5.03 -28.29
CA PRO A 259 8.25 4.21 -28.87
C PRO A 259 9.42 3.93 -27.91
N THR A 260 9.52 4.68 -26.84
CA THR A 260 10.45 4.43 -25.71
C THR A 260 9.62 4.09 -24.51
N HIS A 261 9.85 2.97 -23.85
CA HIS A 261 9.10 2.49 -22.71
C HIS A 261 9.41 3.31 -21.43
N PRO A 262 8.74 4.46 -21.19
CA PRO A 262 9.04 5.24 -19.99
C PRO A 262 8.54 4.52 -18.73
N THR A 263 9.17 4.78 -17.60
CA THR A 263 8.74 4.26 -16.29
C THR A 263 7.36 4.77 -15.89
N GLY A 264 6.96 5.92 -16.42
CA GLY A 264 5.64 6.52 -16.14
C GLY A 264 5.35 7.72 -17.02
N LEU A 265 4.19 8.33 -16.81
CA LEU A 265 3.69 9.50 -17.53
C LEU A 265 3.13 10.52 -16.55
N PHE A 266 3.45 11.80 -16.76
CA PHE A 266 2.74 12.90 -16.13
C PHE A 266 1.70 13.47 -17.11
N ALA A 267 0.46 13.54 -16.67
CA ALA A 267 -0.63 14.17 -17.40
C ALA A 267 -1.26 15.29 -16.56
N GLN A 268 -1.54 16.41 -17.18
CA GLN A 268 -2.19 17.56 -16.57
C GLN A 268 -3.35 18.01 -17.42
N GLY A 269 -4.47 18.40 -16.78
CA GLY A 269 -5.59 19.00 -17.48
C GLY A 269 -5.16 20.27 -18.23
N ALA A 270 -5.36 20.29 -19.55
CA ALA A 270 -4.99 21.45 -20.38
C ALA A 270 -5.89 22.65 -20.12
N ASP A 271 -5.34 23.86 -20.24
CA ASP A 271 -6.13 25.08 -20.34
C ASP A 271 -6.77 25.12 -21.73
N LYS A 272 -8.10 25.37 -21.79
CA LYS A 272 -8.79 25.63 -23.05
C LYS A 272 -8.54 27.07 -23.46
#